data_21bdf2eba67f1c7945cc7ada7708e66f
#
_entry.id   21bdf2eba67f1c7945cc7ada7708e66f
#
_cell.length_a   1.000
_cell.length_b   1.000
_cell.length_c   1.000
_cell.angle_alpha   90.00
_cell.angle_beta   90.00
_cell.angle_gamma   90.00
#
_symmetry.space_group_name_H-M   'P 1'
#
loop_
_entity.id
_entity.type
_entity.pdbx_description
1 polymer ?
#
loop_
_entity_poly.entity_id
_entity_poly.type
_entity_poly.pdbx_seq_one_letter_code
_entity_poly.pdbx_strand_id
1 'polypeptide(L)'
;MSPYARQFAGQLEKPDVDRITGLPPTVAIEQRVSRGGGKSTTGTVTEIYHFLRLLYAKLGIQHCPESGEAVISQTTDTIEKKIRQLSKKHKNLRILAPLIRARKGYHTDIAIAAAKRGITQLLVDGKLMDTEGFQPLKRYQPHDIYAICDSTEQALQIGKGTCAVLKSPPSKTKQAELETYSSSRVSPVTGRSFEEPDPHHFSFNSHRGWCPSCRGYGMISLSTARHTKANQYNSELEAEIHENLSSSDPESRYLCPDCHGARLREDSRHVLIHEHAIHDINALSVVEAIDVLG
;
A
#
# COMPACT_ATOMS: atom_id res chain seq x y z
N MET A 1 -25.28 0.74 7.83
CA MET A 1 -25.91 -0.53 8.30
C MET A 1 -24.98 -1.68 8.01
N SER A 2 -24.72 -2.55 9.01
CA SER A 2 -23.97 -3.78 8.81
C SER A 2 -24.69 -4.70 7.81
N PRO A 3 -23.98 -5.62 7.09
CA PRO A 3 -24.63 -6.60 6.23
C PRO A 3 -25.73 -7.40 6.96
N TYR A 4 -25.51 -7.67 8.24
CA TYR A 4 -26.46 -8.37 9.12
C TYR A 4 -27.73 -7.53 9.37
N ALA A 5 -27.58 -6.23 9.62
CA ALA A 5 -28.75 -5.35 9.81
C ALA A 5 -29.56 -5.16 8.53
N ARG A 6 -28.95 -5.31 7.33
CA ARG A 6 -29.68 -5.28 6.06
C ARG A 6 -30.53 -6.53 5.81
N GLN A 7 -30.16 -7.68 6.41
CA GLN A 7 -30.97 -8.90 6.32
C GLN A 7 -32.25 -8.81 7.15
N PHE A 8 -32.26 -8.02 8.22
CA PHE A 8 -33.42 -7.85 9.11
C PHE A 8 -34.26 -6.60 8.82
N ALA A 9 -33.66 -5.54 8.30
CA ALA A 9 -34.37 -4.41 7.73
C ALA A 9 -34.71 -4.77 6.28
N GLY A 10 -35.82 -5.40 6.04
CA GLY A 10 -36.33 -5.67 4.69
C GLY A 10 -36.15 -4.40 3.83
N GLN A 11 -35.72 -4.54 2.60
CA GLN A 11 -35.75 -3.43 1.65
C GLN A 11 -37.22 -2.94 1.65
N LEU A 12 -37.40 -1.70 2.10
CA LEU A 12 -38.69 -1.04 1.89
C LEU A 12 -38.98 -1.12 0.40
N GLU A 13 -40.02 -1.83 0.04
CA GLU A 13 -40.50 -1.89 -1.34
C GLU A 13 -40.72 -0.46 -1.83
N LYS A 14 -40.27 -0.19 -3.04
CA LYS A 14 -40.56 1.11 -3.65
C LYS A 14 -42.07 1.27 -3.71
N PRO A 15 -42.61 2.40 -3.20
CA PRO A 15 -44.05 2.62 -3.29
C PRO A 15 -44.47 2.59 -4.76
N ASP A 16 -45.57 1.89 -5.02
CA ASP A 16 -46.17 1.79 -6.35
C ASP A 16 -46.90 3.12 -6.65
N VAL A 17 -46.16 4.09 -7.16
CA VAL A 17 -46.67 5.43 -7.49
C VAL A 17 -46.09 5.88 -8.83
N ASP A 18 -46.96 6.33 -9.71
CA ASP A 18 -46.58 6.83 -11.03
C ASP A 18 -45.91 8.20 -10.97
N ARG A 19 -46.30 9.04 -10.00
CA ARG A 19 -45.75 10.40 -9.87
C ARG A 19 -45.91 10.94 -8.46
N ILE A 20 -44.86 11.55 -7.94
CA ILE A 20 -44.90 12.31 -6.69
C ILE A 20 -44.61 13.78 -6.99
N THR A 21 -45.53 14.67 -6.60
CA THR A 21 -45.39 16.14 -6.79
C THR A 21 -45.56 16.84 -5.44
N GLY A 22 -44.94 18.02 -5.31
CA GLY A 22 -45.06 18.85 -4.11
C GLY A 22 -44.21 18.43 -2.94
N LEU A 23 -43.18 17.57 -3.15
CA LEU A 23 -42.21 17.28 -2.10
C LEU A 23 -41.32 18.51 -1.89
N PRO A 24 -41.28 19.03 -0.65
CA PRO A 24 -40.28 20.06 -0.33
C PRO A 24 -38.86 19.44 -0.37
N PRO A 25 -37.79 20.27 -0.43
CA PRO A 25 -36.44 19.81 -0.30
C PRO A 25 -36.29 18.98 1.00
N THR A 26 -36.02 17.69 0.86
CA THR A 26 -35.84 16.81 2.01
C THR A 26 -34.36 16.69 2.35
N VAL A 27 -34.04 16.99 3.60
CA VAL A 27 -32.69 16.78 4.16
C VAL A 27 -32.76 15.56 5.06
N ALA A 28 -32.06 14.50 4.71
CA ALA A 28 -31.88 13.35 5.59
C ALA A 28 -30.59 13.56 6.39
N ILE A 29 -30.71 13.75 7.69
CA ILE A 29 -29.58 13.78 8.62
C ILE A 29 -29.43 12.36 9.16
N GLU A 30 -28.44 11.63 8.68
CA GLU A 30 -28.10 10.31 9.22
C GLU A 30 -27.05 10.50 10.32
N GLN A 31 -27.42 10.23 11.56
CA GLN A 31 -26.44 10.09 12.63
C GLN A 31 -25.70 8.78 12.41
N ARG A 32 -24.60 8.84 11.71
CA ARG A 32 -23.67 7.71 11.67
C ARG A 32 -22.98 7.62 13.02
N VAL A 33 -23.49 6.78 13.89
CA VAL A 33 -22.66 6.22 14.97
C VAL A 33 -21.67 5.30 14.28
N SER A 34 -20.65 5.88 13.65
CA SER A 34 -19.51 5.10 13.19
C SER A 34 -18.82 4.60 14.46
N ARG A 35 -19.11 3.36 14.84
CA ARG A 35 -18.18 2.63 15.69
C ARG A 35 -16.88 2.64 14.89
N GLY A 36 -15.93 3.48 15.31
CA GLY A 36 -14.64 3.61 14.63
C GLY A 36 -14.10 2.21 14.42
N GLY A 37 -13.83 1.83 13.17
CA GLY A 37 -13.21 0.54 12.88
C GLY A 37 -11.89 0.47 13.65
N GLY A 38 -11.40 -0.73 13.99
CA GLY A 38 -10.19 -0.93 14.78
C GLY A 38 -8.94 -0.20 14.27
N LYS A 39 -9.00 0.34 13.05
CA LYS A 39 -7.95 1.20 12.45
C LYS A 39 -8.24 2.70 12.55
N SER A 40 -9.44 3.12 12.97
CA SER A 40 -9.76 4.56 13.08
C SER A 40 -8.97 5.23 14.20
N THR A 41 -8.42 6.39 13.90
CA THR A 41 -7.71 7.26 14.84
C THR A 41 -8.28 8.68 14.74
N THR A 42 -8.04 9.52 15.74
CA THR A 42 -8.41 10.94 15.69
C THR A 42 -7.90 11.59 14.40
N GLY A 43 -6.63 11.36 14.04
CA GLY A 43 -6.04 11.90 12.83
C GLY A 43 -6.71 11.45 11.52
N THR A 44 -7.24 10.20 11.46
CA THR A 44 -7.96 9.73 10.27
C THR A 44 -9.39 10.22 10.19
N VAL A 45 -10.05 10.42 11.33
CA VAL A 45 -11.43 10.93 11.38
C VAL A 45 -11.48 12.43 11.07
N THR A 46 -10.46 13.17 11.50
CA THR A 46 -10.31 14.62 11.25
C THR A 46 -9.61 14.93 9.92
N GLU A 47 -9.21 13.90 9.15
CA GLU A 47 -8.45 14.00 7.90
C GLU A 47 -7.03 14.57 8.05
N ILE A 48 -6.60 14.99 9.23
CA ILE A 48 -5.24 15.52 9.50
C ILE A 48 -4.18 14.52 9.05
N TYR A 49 -4.39 13.22 9.27
CA TYR A 49 -3.46 12.19 8.86
C TYR A 49 -3.25 12.12 7.33
N HIS A 50 -4.25 12.55 6.55
CA HIS A 50 -4.11 12.65 5.09
C HIS A 50 -3.05 13.70 4.71
N PHE A 51 -3.07 14.86 5.36
CA PHE A 51 -2.08 15.92 5.14
C PHE A 51 -0.70 15.52 5.63
N LEU A 52 -0.59 14.88 6.80
CA LEU A 52 0.68 14.34 7.29
C LEU A 52 1.31 13.35 6.28
N ARG A 53 0.53 12.44 5.72
CA ARG A 53 1.01 11.50 4.71
C ARG A 53 1.56 12.21 3.46
N LEU A 54 0.90 13.28 3.00
CA LEU A 54 1.37 14.11 1.90
C LEU A 54 2.68 14.81 2.25
N LEU A 55 2.76 15.38 3.44
CA LEU A 55 3.94 16.06 3.95
C LEU A 55 5.15 15.11 3.98
N TYR A 56 4.99 13.94 4.59
CA TYR A 56 6.06 12.93 4.65
C TYR A 56 6.46 12.38 3.28
N ALA A 57 5.51 12.24 2.36
CA ALA A 57 5.81 11.82 0.99
C ALA A 57 6.60 12.87 0.20
N LYS A 58 6.45 14.16 0.51
CA LYS A 58 7.09 15.27 -0.21
C LYS A 58 8.38 15.76 0.42
N LEU A 59 8.42 15.85 1.72
CA LEU A 59 9.54 16.46 2.46
C LEU A 59 10.33 15.46 3.31
N GLY A 60 9.81 14.25 3.50
CA GLY A 60 10.46 13.23 4.32
C GLY A 60 11.77 12.72 3.70
N ILE A 61 12.78 12.60 4.53
CA ILE A 61 14.08 12.02 4.17
C ILE A 61 14.07 10.56 4.61
N GLN A 62 14.23 9.65 3.63
CA GLN A 62 14.36 8.23 3.90
C GLN A 62 15.69 7.94 4.58
N HIS A 63 15.63 7.19 5.66
CA HIS A 63 16.81 6.59 6.30
C HIS A 63 16.77 5.08 6.14
N CYS A 64 17.94 4.46 6.10
CA CYS A 64 18.05 3.00 6.04
C CYS A 64 17.75 2.42 7.43
N PRO A 65 16.80 1.47 7.56
CA PRO A 65 16.50 0.85 8.85
C PRO A 65 17.70 0.16 9.51
N GLU A 66 18.59 -0.39 8.69
CA GLU A 66 19.73 -1.18 9.16
C GLU A 66 20.92 -0.31 9.60
N SER A 67 21.19 0.79 8.88
CA SER A 67 22.35 1.64 9.15
C SER A 67 22.00 2.97 9.81
N GLY A 68 20.74 3.37 9.80
CA GLY A 68 20.28 4.69 10.29
C GLY A 68 20.64 5.86 9.37
N GLU A 69 21.43 5.63 8.31
CA GLU A 69 21.94 6.68 7.43
C GLU A 69 20.92 7.13 6.40
N ALA A 70 20.98 8.41 6.03
CA ALA A 70 20.13 8.97 4.99
C ALA A 70 20.41 8.32 3.62
N VAL A 71 19.35 8.09 2.87
CA VAL A 71 19.39 7.46 1.56
C VAL A 71 19.84 8.47 0.50
N ILE A 72 20.81 8.08 -0.33
CA ILE A 72 21.41 8.89 -1.38
C ILE A 72 21.04 8.41 -2.80
N SER A 73 21.39 9.19 -3.82
CA SER A 73 21.26 8.77 -5.21
C SER A 73 22.38 7.81 -5.63
N GLN A 74 22.12 6.89 -6.56
CA GLN A 74 23.11 6.03 -7.20
C GLN A 74 23.03 6.15 -8.73
N THR A 75 24.15 5.84 -9.41
CA THR A 75 24.21 5.91 -10.87
C THR A 75 23.51 4.73 -11.54
N THR A 76 23.00 4.96 -12.75
CA THR A 76 22.41 3.91 -13.60
C THR A 76 23.38 2.75 -13.83
N ASP A 77 24.66 3.04 -14.06
CA ASP A 77 25.72 2.03 -14.26
C ASP A 77 25.86 1.08 -13.08
N THR A 78 25.71 1.62 -11.86
CA THR A 78 25.77 0.81 -10.63
C THR A 78 24.58 -0.15 -10.55
N ILE A 79 23.39 0.33 -10.91
CA ILE A 79 22.19 -0.51 -10.98
C ILE A 79 22.36 -1.61 -12.02
N GLU A 80 22.83 -1.25 -13.22
CA GLU A 80 23.06 -2.22 -14.30
C GLU A 80 24.04 -3.32 -13.90
N LYS A 81 25.16 -2.94 -13.29
CA LYS A 81 26.15 -3.90 -12.80
C LYS A 81 25.52 -4.89 -11.81
N LYS A 82 24.71 -4.40 -10.86
CA LYS A 82 24.01 -5.25 -9.89
C LYS A 82 23.02 -6.21 -10.58
N ILE A 83 22.18 -5.70 -11.49
CA ILE A 83 21.21 -6.53 -12.23
C ILE A 83 21.91 -7.56 -13.10
N ARG A 84 23.03 -7.18 -13.76
CA ARG A 84 23.85 -8.10 -14.57
C ARG A 84 24.49 -9.22 -13.70
N GLN A 85 24.88 -8.92 -12.47
CA GLN A 85 25.35 -9.94 -11.53
C GLN A 85 24.23 -10.91 -11.12
N LEU A 86 23.02 -10.39 -10.89
CA LEU A 86 21.85 -11.21 -10.57
C LEU A 86 21.42 -12.09 -11.76
N SER A 87 21.51 -11.58 -12.99
CA SER A 87 21.12 -12.35 -14.18
C SER A 87 22.03 -13.57 -14.41
N LYS A 88 23.29 -13.53 -13.94
CA LYS A 88 24.18 -14.71 -13.96
C LYS A 88 23.74 -15.79 -12.97
N LYS A 89 23.06 -15.41 -11.87
CA LYS A 89 22.58 -16.34 -10.83
C LYS A 89 21.18 -16.86 -11.11
N HIS A 90 20.34 -16.07 -11.77
CA HIS A 90 18.91 -16.35 -12.01
C HIS A 90 18.61 -16.38 -13.51
N LYS A 91 18.52 -17.57 -14.11
CA LYS A 91 18.28 -17.73 -15.56
C LYS A 91 16.97 -17.13 -16.09
N ASN A 92 15.96 -17.02 -15.23
CA ASN A 92 14.62 -16.52 -15.58
C ASN A 92 14.35 -15.13 -15.00
N LEU A 93 15.41 -14.35 -14.71
CA LEU A 93 15.29 -13.00 -14.23
C LEU A 93 14.57 -12.12 -15.25
N ARG A 94 13.61 -11.34 -14.80
CA ARG A 94 12.93 -10.32 -15.63
C ARG A 94 13.12 -8.94 -15.01
N ILE A 95 13.37 -7.96 -15.87
CA ILE A 95 13.50 -6.56 -15.50
C ILE A 95 12.14 -5.90 -15.66
N LEU A 96 11.73 -5.13 -14.67
CA LEU A 96 10.38 -4.56 -14.56
C LEU A 96 10.44 -3.06 -14.34
N ALA A 97 9.53 -2.33 -14.97
CA ALA A 97 9.27 -0.93 -14.69
C ALA A 97 7.94 -0.76 -13.95
N PRO A 98 7.87 -0.09 -12.81
CA PRO A 98 6.61 0.18 -12.14
C PRO A 98 5.78 1.17 -12.96
N LEU A 99 4.52 0.80 -13.26
CA LEU A 99 3.55 1.67 -13.94
C LEU A 99 2.48 2.17 -12.98
N ILE A 100 1.90 1.26 -12.21
CA ILE A 100 0.83 1.53 -11.24
C ILE A 100 1.19 0.86 -9.92
N ARG A 101 0.95 1.55 -8.82
CA ARG A 101 1.17 1.04 -7.47
C ARG A 101 -0.02 1.37 -6.58
N ALA A 102 -0.64 0.33 -6.02
CA ALA A 102 -1.76 0.41 -5.08
C ALA A 102 -2.92 1.32 -5.53
N ARG A 103 -3.19 1.42 -6.82
CA ARG A 103 -4.27 2.27 -7.36
C ARG A 103 -5.45 1.45 -7.83
N LYS A 104 -6.64 1.92 -7.49
CA LYS A 104 -7.91 1.35 -7.95
C LYS A 104 -8.21 1.83 -9.37
N GLY A 105 -8.80 0.97 -10.19
CA GLY A 105 -9.15 1.30 -11.57
C GLY A 105 -9.22 0.08 -12.47
N TYR A 106 -9.71 0.25 -13.68
CA TYR A 106 -9.72 -0.78 -14.72
C TYR A 106 -8.35 -0.96 -15.39
N HIS A 107 -7.54 0.10 -15.44
CA HIS A 107 -6.17 0.15 -15.97
C HIS A 107 -5.98 -0.35 -17.41
N THR A 108 -7.04 -0.39 -18.20
CA THR A 108 -6.98 -0.73 -19.65
C THR A 108 -6.18 0.28 -20.45
N ASP A 109 -6.27 1.56 -20.09
CA ASP A 109 -5.49 2.65 -20.65
C ASP A 109 -3.98 2.45 -20.47
N ILE A 110 -3.56 1.94 -19.32
CA ILE A 110 -2.16 1.62 -18.99
C ILE A 110 -1.65 0.50 -19.88
N ALA A 111 -2.44 -0.58 -20.08
CA ALA A 111 -2.06 -1.68 -20.95
C ALA A 111 -1.93 -1.21 -22.40
N ILE A 112 -2.86 -0.38 -22.88
CA ILE A 112 -2.80 0.21 -24.24
C ILE A 112 -1.56 1.11 -24.39
N ALA A 113 -1.25 1.94 -23.39
CA ALA A 113 -0.07 2.80 -23.41
C ALA A 113 1.23 2.01 -23.38
N ALA A 114 1.27 0.89 -22.65
CA ALA A 114 2.40 -0.03 -22.61
C ALA A 114 2.60 -0.73 -23.96
N ALA A 115 1.53 -1.24 -24.58
CA ALA A 115 1.57 -1.85 -25.90
C ALA A 115 2.10 -0.89 -26.99
N LYS A 116 1.67 0.39 -26.97
CA LYS A 116 2.19 1.43 -27.87
C LYS A 116 3.70 1.68 -27.72
N ARG A 117 4.28 1.35 -26.57
CA ARG A 117 5.73 1.43 -26.30
C ARG A 117 6.48 0.13 -26.61
N GLY A 118 5.81 -0.85 -27.24
CA GLY A 118 6.39 -2.15 -27.57
C GLY A 118 6.46 -3.14 -26.40
N ILE A 119 5.81 -2.84 -25.27
CA ILE A 119 5.77 -3.75 -24.12
C ILE A 119 4.66 -4.78 -24.37
N THR A 120 5.03 -6.04 -24.44
CA THR A 120 4.10 -7.13 -24.74
C THR A 120 3.49 -7.76 -23.49
N GLN A 121 4.18 -7.66 -22.36
CA GLN A 121 3.77 -8.32 -21.10
C GLN A 121 3.81 -7.38 -19.91
N LEU A 122 2.85 -7.56 -19.02
CA LEU A 122 2.74 -6.89 -17.73
C LEU A 122 2.77 -7.93 -16.61
N LEU A 123 3.30 -7.52 -15.45
CA LEU A 123 3.10 -8.23 -14.19
C LEU A 123 2.01 -7.47 -13.41
N VAL A 124 0.84 -8.09 -13.26
CA VAL A 124 -0.32 -7.50 -12.59
C VAL A 124 -0.63 -8.32 -11.34
N ASP A 125 -0.52 -7.71 -10.17
CA ASP A 125 -0.77 -8.36 -8.86
C ASP A 125 -0.03 -9.70 -8.72
N GLY A 126 1.20 -9.75 -9.23
CA GLY A 126 2.04 -10.94 -9.23
C GLY A 126 1.70 -11.98 -10.30
N LYS A 127 0.84 -11.67 -11.28
CA LYS A 127 0.50 -12.55 -12.40
C LYS A 127 0.96 -11.94 -13.72
N LEU A 128 1.50 -12.76 -14.61
CA LEU A 128 1.86 -12.32 -15.96
C LEU A 128 0.60 -12.23 -16.82
N MET A 129 0.45 -11.11 -17.50
CA MET A 129 -0.65 -10.83 -18.43
C MET A 129 -0.09 -10.16 -19.67
N ASP A 130 -0.62 -10.52 -20.84
CA ASP A 130 -0.24 -9.88 -22.10
C ASP A 130 -0.94 -8.52 -22.22
N THR A 131 -0.29 -7.58 -22.89
CA THR A 131 -0.88 -6.26 -23.17
C THR A 131 -1.95 -6.34 -24.24
N GLU A 132 -1.80 -7.28 -25.18
CA GLU A 132 -2.81 -7.58 -26.19
C GLU A 132 -3.96 -8.38 -25.55
N GLY A 133 -5.20 -7.91 -25.77
CA GLY A 133 -6.38 -8.53 -25.16
C GLY A 133 -6.50 -8.34 -23.64
N PHE A 134 -5.80 -7.34 -23.08
CA PHE A 134 -5.85 -7.04 -21.65
C PHE A 134 -7.28 -6.81 -21.18
N GLN A 135 -7.71 -7.59 -20.19
CA GLN A 135 -9.04 -7.47 -19.60
C GLN A 135 -9.07 -6.43 -18.50
N PRO A 136 -10.17 -5.66 -18.36
CA PRO A 136 -10.33 -4.70 -17.29
C PRO A 136 -10.15 -5.35 -15.91
N LEU A 137 -9.36 -4.70 -15.06
CA LEU A 137 -9.16 -5.16 -13.69
C LEU A 137 -10.36 -4.78 -12.79
N LYS A 138 -10.40 -5.33 -11.59
CA LYS A 138 -11.46 -5.04 -10.63
C LYS A 138 -11.38 -3.58 -10.14
N ARG A 139 -12.33 -2.74 -10.55
CA ARG A 139 -12.33 -1.28 -10.34
C ARG A 139 -12.06 -0.83 -8.91
N TYR A 140 -12.56 -1.57 -7.94
CA TYR A 140 -12.53 -1.17 -6.51
C TYR A 140 -11.41 -1.82 -5.71
N GLN A 141 -10.60 -2.67 -6.33
CA GLN A 141 -9.40 -3.25 -5.71
C GLN A 141 -8.17 -2.42 -6.10
N PRO A 142 -7.22 -2.24 -5.17
CA PRO A 142 -5.92 -1.67 -5.52
C PRO A 142 -5.11 -2.69 -6.32
N HIS A 143 -4.43 -2.22 -7.37
CA HIS A 143 -3.61 -3.03 -8.25
C HIS A 143 -2.17 -2.51 -8.30
N ASP A 144 -1.23 -3.43 -8.43
CA ASP A 144 0.17 -3.16 -8.74
C ASP A 144 0.47 -3.68 -10.14
N ILE A 145 0.92 -2.78 -11.02
CA ILE A 145 1.19 -3.11 -12.44
C ILE A 145 2.62 -2.71 -12.76
N TYR A 146 3.37 -3.66 -13.30
CA TYR A 146 4.73 -3.46 -13.79
C TYR A 146 4.81 -3.86 -15.27
N ALA A 147 5.54 -3.07 -16.06
CA ALA A 147 5.91 -3.43 -17.42
C ALA A 147 7.13 -4.35 -17.40
N ILE A 148 7.13 -5.41 -18.22
CA ILE A 148 8.33 -6.21 -18.46
C ILE A 148 9.16 -5.50 -19.52
N CYS A 149 10.43 -5.26 -19.21
CA CYS A 149 11.35 -4.49 -20.04
C CYS A 149 12.52 -5.36 -20.49
N ASP A 150 13.06 -5.06 -21.66
CA ASP A 150 14.20 -5.77 -22.24
C ASP A 150 15.54 -5.31 -21.65
N SER A 151 15.60 -4.08 -21.13
CA SER A 151 16.81 -3.51 -20.57
C SER A 151 16.56 -2.75 -19.26
N THR A 152 17.61 -2.62 -18.46
CA THR A 152 17.60 -1.81 -17.23
C THR A 152 17.35 -0.34 -17.54
N GLU A 153 17.96 0.18 -18.62
CA GLU A 153 17.81 1.56 -19.04
C GLU A 153 16.34 1.87 -19.38
N GLN A 154 15.70 1.01 -20.23
CA GLN A 154 14.28 1.11 -20.54
C GLN A 154 13.42 1.10 -19.27
N ALA A 155 13.71 0.19 -18.35
CA ALA A 155 12.95 0.08 -17.11
C ALA A 155 13.09 1.31 -16.22
N LEU A 156 14.29 1.87 -16.09
CA LEU A 156 14.55 3.11 -15.34
C LEU A 156 13.87 4.32 -15.99
N GLN A 157 13.88 4.39 -17.32
CA GLN A 157 13.22 5.48 -18.06
C GLN A 157 11.69 5.43 -17.84
N ILE A 158 11.08 4.28 -18.03
CA ILE A 158 9.63 4.08 -17.86
C ILE A 158 9.23 4.27 -16.40
N GLY A 159 10.01 3.70 -15.46
CA GLY A 159 9.78 3.76 -14.03
C GLY A 159 10.32 5.03 -13.35
N LYS A 160 10.71 6.06 -14.15
CA LYS A 160 11.18 7.37 -13.64
C LYS A 160 12.32 7.23 -12.60
N GLY A 161 13.37 6.49 -12.98
CA GLY A 161 14.51 6.26 -12.11
C GLY A 161 14.35 5.06 -11.15
N THR A 162 13.24 4.34 -11.22
CA THR A 162 13.02 3.12 -10.43
C THR A 162 12.78 1.94 -11.36
N CYS A 163 13.43 0.81 -11.07
CA CYS A 163 13.14 -0.48 -11.70
C CYS A 163 13.03 -1.58 -10.64
N ALA A 164 12.47 -2.69 -11.00
CA ALA A 164 12.41 -3.87 -10.17
C ALA A 164 12.91 -5.10 -10.94
N VAL A 165 13.31 -6.11 -10.20
CA VAL A 165 13.75 -7.38 -10.75
C VAL A 165 12.90 -8.49 -10.18
N LEU A 166 12.32 -9.30 -11.06
CA LEU A 166 11.65 -10.54 -10.72
C LEU A 166 12.64 -11.69 -10.86
N LYS A 167 13.06 -12.28 -9.75
CA LYS A 167 14.09 -13.35 -9.75
C LYS A 167 13.60 -14.68 -10.31
N SER A 168 12.31 -14.94 -10.15
CA SER A 168 11.65 -16.15 -10.66
C SER A 168 10.20 -15.86 -11.04
N PRO A 169 9.68 -16.51 -12.09
CA PRO A 169 8.28 -16.33 -12.46
C PRO A 169 7.37 -16.76 -11.33
N PRO A 170 6.24 -16.06 -11.14
CA PRO A 170 5.27 -16.40 -10.11
C PRO A 170 4.71 -17.81 -10.35
N SER A 171 4.53 -18.57 -9.30
CA SER A 171 3.91 -19.89 -9.34
C SER A 171 2.70 -19.95 -8.40
N LYS A 172 1.87 -21.00 -8.49
CA LYS A 172 0.70 -21.17 -7.62
C LYS A 172 1.06 -21.21 -6.13
N THR A 173 2.32 -21.54 -5.80
CA THR A 173 2.79 -21.73 -4.43
C THR A 173 3.78 -20.67 -3.95
N LYS A 174 4.36 -19.87 -4.86
CA LYS A 174 5.34 -18.82 -4.52
C LYS A 174 4.87 -17.47 -5.04
N GLN A 175 4.84 -16.48 -4.16
CA GLN A 175 4.64 -15.09 -4.53
C GLN A 175 5.82 -14.57 -5.37
N ALA A 176 5.54 -13.57 -6.20
CA ALA A 176 6.57 -12.89 -6.98
C ALA A 176 7.56 -12.17 -6.01
N GLU A 177 8.80 -12.64 -5.98
CA GLU A 177 9.86 -11.98 -5.22
C GLU A 177 10.45 -10.85 -6.07
N LEU A 178 10.10 -9.62 -5.72
CA LEU A 178 10.56 -8.40 -6.37
C LEU A 178 11.67 -7.74 -5.56
N GLU A 179 12.76 -7.42 -6.22
CA GLU A 179 13.85 -6.60 -5.68
C GLU A 179 13.86 -5.26 -6.41
N THR A 180 13.70 -4.15 -5.66
CA THR A 180 13.58 -2.80 -6.23
C THR A 180 14.94 -2.12 -6.27
N TYR A 181 15.20 -1.38 -7.35
CA TYR A 181 16.37 -0.53 -7.54
C TYR A 181 15.94 0.89 -7.88
N SER A 182 16.62 1.88 -7.29
CA SER A 182 16.34 3.29 -7.55
C SER A 182 17.64 4.05 -7.81
N SER A 183 17.61 4.89 -8.84
CA SER A 183 18.75 5.76 -9.15
C SER A 183 18.88 6.93 -8.18
N SER A 184 17.85 7.24 -7.41
CA SER A 184 17.80 8.39 -6.52
C SER A 184 17.79 8.04 -5.04
N ARG A 185 17.65 6.74 -4.68
CA ARG A 185 17.34 6.34 -3.29
C ARG A 185 18.03 5.03 -2.93
N VAL A 186 19.26 5.12 -2.44
CA VAL A 186 20.05 3.97 -2.00
C VAL A 186 20.77 4.27 -0.68
N SER A 187 20.84 3.28 0.21
CA SER A 187 21.66 3.38 1.42
C SER A 187 23.15 3.37 1.03
N PRO A 188 23.94 4.34 1.48
CA PRO A 188 25.37 4.37 1.19
C PRO A 188 26.13 3.21 1.84
N VAL A 189 25.65 2.72 2.96
CA VAL A 189 26.31 1.66 3.75
C VAL A 189 25.86 0.26 3.29
N THR A 190 24.55 0.00 3.23
CA THR A 190 24.05 -1.35 2.93
C THR A 190 23.85 -1.58 1.44
N GLY A 191 23.76 -0.51 0.64
CA GLY A 191 23.46 -0.57 -0.78
C GLY A 191 21.99 -0.98 -1.07
N ARG A 192 21.13 -0.99 -0.05
CA ARG A 192 19.67 -1.26 -0.18
C ARG A 192 19.02 -0.09 -0.90
N SER A 193 18.21 -0.39 -1.90
CA SER A 193 17.43 0.61 -2.63
C SER A 193 16.03 0.76 -2.04
N PHE A 194 15.54 1.99 -2.04
CA PHE A 194 14.23 2.35 -1.52
C PHE A 194 13.36 2.91 -2.62
N GLU A 195 12.06 2.67 -2.52
CA GLU A 195 11.07 3.29 -3.39
C GLU A 195 10.94 4.78 -3.08
N GLU A 196 10.54 5.56 -4.09
CA GLU A 196 10.14 6.94 -3.84
C GLU A 196 8.90 6.96 -2.94
N PRO A 197 8.93 7.69 -1.82
CA PRO A 197 7.80 7.77 -0.92
C PRO A 197 6.58 8.35 -1.61
N ASP A 198 5.48 7.68 -1.49
CA ASP A 198 4.16 8.21 -1.85
C ASP A 198 3.21 8.13 -0.65
N PRO A 199 2.08 8.86 -0.62
CA PRO A 199 1.19 8.87 0.52
C PRO A 199 0.62 7.51 0.91
N HIS A 200 0.64 6.50 0.03
CA HIS A 200 0.19 5.14 0.34
C HIS A 200 1.19 4.40 1.23
N HIS A 201 2.50 4.72 1.15
CA HIS A 201 3.52 4.16 2.04
C HIS A 201 3.28 4.52 3.51
N PHE A 202 2.64 5.64 3.76
CA PHE A 202 2.33 6.12 5.11
C PHE A 202 0.89 5.79 5.55
N SER A 203 0.17 4.96 4.79
CA SER A 203 -1.19 4.58 5.13
C SER A 203 -1.23 3.19 5.75
N PHE A 204 -1.59 3.11 7.02
CA PHE A 204 -1.86 1.82 7.67
C PHE A 204 -3.17 1.14 7.19
N ASN A 205 -3.91 1.79 6.28
CA ASN A 205 -5.07 1.21 5.58
C ASN A 205 -4.71 0.70 4.17
N SER A 206 -3.46 0.90 3.73
CA SER A 206 -2.98 0.45 2.42
C SER A 206 -1.98 -0.69 2.59
N HIS A 207 -2.08 -1.73 1.74
CA HIS A 207 -1.13 -2.84 1.73
C HIS A 207 0.32 -2.41 1.44
N ARG A 208 0.51 -1.23 0.84
CA ARG A 208 1.84 -0.66 0.62
C ARG A 208 2.44 -0.04 1.86
N GLY A 209 1.62 0.44 2.78
CA GLY A 209 2.07 1.17 3.97
C GLY A 209 1.94 0.41 5.27
N TRP A 210 0.98 -0.51 5.37
CA TRP A 210 0.77 -1.22 6.64
C TRP A 210 1.90 -2.16 7.01
N CYS A 211 2.10 -2.38 8.30
CA CYS A 211 2.96 -3.43 8.79
C CYS A 211 2.43 -4.80 8.33
N PRO A 212 3.24 -5.65 7.67
CA PRO A 212 2.78 -6.94 7.15
C PRO A 212 2.22 -7.86 8.24
N SER A 213 2.76 -7.80 9.45
CA SER A 213 2.39 -8.71 10.55
C SER A 213 1.05 -8.38 11.19
N CYS A 214 0.75 -7.10 11.40
CA CYS A 214 -0.53 -6.69 11.99
C CYS A 214 -1.49 -6.04 10.97
N ARG A 215 -1.10 -5.92 9.71
CA ARG A 215 -1.91 -5.32 8.62
C ARG A 215 -2.47 -3.94 8.96
N GLY A 216 -1.70 -3.16 9.72
CA GLY A 216 -2.07 -1.79 10.10
C GLY A 216 -2.93 -1.67 11.36
N TYR A 217 -3.16 -2.74 12.09
CA TYR A 217 -3.87 -2.67 13.37
C TYR A 217 -2.97 -2.23 14.53
N GLY A 218 -1.65 -2.45 14.43
CA GLY A 218 -0.69 -2.15 15.49
C GLY A 218 -0.67 -3.19 16.61
N MET A 219 -1.67 -4.06 16.63
CA MET A 219 -1.88 -5.10 17.63
C MET A 219 -2.16 -6.43 16.93
N ILE A 220 -1.89 -7.52 17.62
CA ILE A 220 -2.21 -8.89 17.21
C ILE A 220 -2.89 -9.62 18.38
N SER A 221 -3.72 -10.60 18.05
CA SER A 221 -4.23 -11.58 19.00
C SER A 221 -3.72 -12.97 18.63
N LEU A 222 -3.81 -13.94 19.54
CA LEU A 222 -3.40 -15.32 19.26
C LEU A 222 -4.18 -15.94 18.08
N SER A 223 -5.43 -15.53 17.88
CA SER A 223 -6.25 -15.97 16.74
C SER A 223 -5.79 -15.35 15.42
N THR A 224 -5.36 -14.08 15.42
CA THR A 224 -4.92 -13.38 14.20
C THR A 224 -3.50 -13.73 13.78
N ALA A 225 -2.65 -14.20 14.68
CA ALA A 225 -1.26 -14.58 14.38
C ALA A 225 -1.13 -15.67 13.30
N ARG A 226 -2.17 -16.45 13.07
CA ARG A 226 -2.20 -17.52 12.05
C ARG A 226 -2.36 -16.98 10.62
N HIS A 227 -2.89 -15.78 10.43
CA HIS A 227 -3.27 -15.21 9.13
C HIS A 227 -2.28 -14.20 8.55
N THR A 228 -1.19 -13.90 9.25
CA THR A 228 -0.23 -12.83 8.93
C THR A 228 0.64 -13.05 7.70
N LYS A 229 0.58 -14.22 7.05
CA LYS A 229 1.48 -14.54 5.92
C LYS A 229 1.01 -14.07 4.54
N ALA A 230 -0.20 -13.54 4.40
CA ALA A 230 -0.73 -13.10 3.11
C ALA A 230 -0.48 -11.60 2.90
N ASN A 231 0.50 -11.24 2.07
CA ASN A 231 0.83 -9.85 1.73
C ASN A 231 -0.18 -9.16 0.79
N GLN A 232 -1.17 -9.88 0.26
CA GLN A 232 -2.18 -9.32 -0.63
C GLN A 232 -3.39 -8.80 0.14
N TYR A 233 -3.96 -7.69 -0.35
CA TYR A 233 -5.25 -7.20 0.13
C TYR A 233 -6.35 -8.22 -0.17
N ASN A 234 -7.00 -8.70 0.86
CA ASN A 234 -8.19 -9.54 0.77
C ASN A 234 -9.24 -8.98 1.73
N SER A 235 -10.37 -8.53 1.17
CA SER A 235 -11.44 -7.89 1.96
C SER A 235 -12.08 -8.83 2.99
N GLU A 236 -12.16 -10.12 2.69
CA GLU A 236 -12.70 -11.13 3.60
C GLU A 236 -11.75 -11.34 4.79
N LEU A 237 -10.46 -11.48 4.51
CA LEU A 237 -9.43 -11.61 5.55
C LEU A 237 -9.33 -10.36 6.42
N GLU A 238 -9.47 -9.15 5.85
CA GLU A 238 -9.50 -7.91 6.63
C GLU A 238 -10.73 -7.85 7.56
N ALA A 239 -11.89 -8.29 7.08
CA ALA A 239 -13.11 -8.35 7.88
C ALA A 239 -12.97 -9.37 9.02
N GLU A 240 -12.40 -10.54 8.75
CA GLU A 240 -12.14 -11.59 9.75
C GLU A 240 -11.14 -11.12 10.82
N ILE A 241 -10.03 -10.48 10.43
CA ILE A 241 -9.07 -9.93 11.38
C ILE A 241 -9.71 -8.84 12.24
N HIS A 242 -10.51 -7.97 11.63
CA HIS A 242 -11.22 -6.92 12.35
C HIS A 242 -12.20 -7.51 13.38
N GLU A 243 -12.98 -8.51 13.00
CA GLU A 243 -13.92 -9.19 13.87
C GLU A 243 -13.19 -9.90 15.01
N ASN A 244 -12.14 -10.64 14.73
CA ASN A 244 -11.31 -11.31 15.72
C ASN A 244 -10.67 -10.35 16.71
N LEU A 245 -10.15 -9.20 16.26
CA LEU A 245 -9.59 -8.18 17.14
C LEU A 245 -10.69 -7.45 17.94
N SER A 246 -11.89 -7.29 17.38
CA SER A 246 -13.00 -6.61 18.06
C SER A 246 -13.68 -7.49 19.10
N SER A 247 -13.76 -8.79 18.84
CA SER A 247 -14.38 -9.78 19.72
C SER A 247 -13.45 -10.38 20.78
N SER A 248 -12.12 -10.26 20.57
CA SER A 248 -11.15 -10.78 21.54
C SER A 248 -11.13 -9.95 22.82
N ASP A 249 -10.90 -10.60 23.95
CA ASP A 249 -10.67 -9.96 25.22
C ASP A 249 -9.51 -8.95 25.10
N PRO A 250 -9.65 -7.71 25.60
CA PRO A 250 -8.55 -6.74 25.61
C PRO A 250 -7.24 -7.30 26.18
N GLU A 251 -7.29 -8.16 27.17
CA GLU A 251 -6.12 -8.81 27.78
C GLU A 251 -5.43 -9.82 26.87
N SER A 252 -6.10 -10.30 25.82
CA SER A 252 -5.54 -11.21 24.83
C SER A 252 -4.88 -10.51 23.63
N ARG A 253 -4.83 -9.16 23.63
CA ARG A 253 -4.24 -8.36 22.58
C ARG A 253 -2.85 -7.92 22.96
N TYR A 254 -1.91 -8.08 22.05
CA TYR A 254 -0.51 -7.72 22.24
C TYR A 254 -0.10 -6.69 21.19
N LEU A 255 0.82 -5.80 21.55
CA LEU A 255 1.46 -4.95 20.55
C LEU A 255 2.13 -5.82 19.49
N CYS A 256 2.01 -5.42 18.24
CA CYS A 256 2.66 -6.13 17.14
C CYS A 256 4.19 -6.12 17.36
N PRO A 257 4.87 -7.30 17.38
CA PRO A 257 6.30 -7.37 17.66
C PRO A 257 7.15 -6.69 16.60
N ASP A 258 6.65 -6.56 15.34
CA ASP A 258 7.44 -5.98 14.25
C ASP A 258 7.31 -4.46 14.19
N CYS A 259 6.14 -3.90 14.45
CA CYS A 259 5.94 -2.47 14.36
C CYS A 259 5.74 -1.76 15.71
N HIS A 260 5.67 -2.49 16.80
CA HIS A 260 5.49 -1.95 18.17
C HIS A 260 4.36 -0.93 18.30
N GLY A 261 3.25 -1.17 17.57
CA GLY A 261 2.10 -0.26 17.55
C GLY A 261 2.14 0.83 16.46
N ALA A 262 3.25 1.03 15.78
CA ALA A 262 3.39 2.05 14.71
C ALA A 262 2.51 1.80 13.48
N ARG A 263 1.96 0.59 13.30
CA ARG A 263 1.03 0.19 12.23
C ARG A 263 1.61 0.18 10.82
N LEU A 264 2.80 0.76 10.61
CA LEU A 264 3.45 0.96 9.32
C LEU A 264 4.60 -0.02 9.09
N ARG A 265 4.93 -0.22 7.81
CA ARG A 265 6.13 -0.95 7.37
C ARG A 265 7.39 -0.31 7.93
N GLU A 266 8.43 -1.10 8.03
CA GLU A 266 9.74 -0.66 8.51
C GLU A 266 10.28 0.51 7.70
N ASP A 267 10.30 0.43 6.37
CA ASP A 267 10.78 1.50 5.50
C ASP A 267 10.04 2.82 5.73
N SER A 268 8.71 2.76 5.88
CA SER A 268 7.88 3.94 6.12
C SER A 268 8.12 4.57 7.49
N ARG A 269 8.53 3.77 8.48
CA ARG A 269 8.86 4.25 9.82
C ARG A 269 10.19 4.99 9.88
N HIS A 270 11.05 4.78 8.87
CA HIS A 270 12.36 5.42 8.76
C HIS A 270 12.40 6.55 7.72
N VAL A 271 11.24 7.14 7.42
CA VAL A 271 11.15 8.42 6.73
C VAL A 271 10.95 9.50 7.78
N LEU A 272 11.87 10.44 7.87
CA LEU A 272 11.91 11.45 8.93
C LEU A 272 11.71 12.85 8.38
N ILE A 273 11.04 13.70 9.16
CA ILE A 273 11.02 15.16 9.03
C ILE A 273 11.50 15.70 10.36
N HIS A 274 12.59 16.44 10.38
CA HIS A 274 13.22 16.97 11.60
C HIS A 274 13.34 15.91 12.71
N GLU A 275 13.86 14.73 12.35
CA GLU A 275 14.07 13.59 13.27
C GLU A 275 12.78 12.86 13.74
N HIS A 276 11.60 13.35 13.37
CA HIS A 276 10.32 12.70 13.71
C HIS A 276 9.82 11.83 12.57
N ALA A 277 9.46 10.59 12.89
CA ALA A 277 8.71 9.73 11.97
C ALA A 277 7.21 10.02 12.06
N ILE A 278 6.45 9.71 11.00
CA ILE A 278 5.00 9.97 10.99
C ILE A 278 4.25 9.27 12.12
N HIS A 279 4.72 8.11 12.54
CA HIS A 279 4.08 7.34 13.61
C HIS A 279 4.34 7.98 14.99
N ASP A 280 5.46 8.65 15.18
CA ASP A 280 5.75 9.41 16.41
C ASP A 280 4.76 10.57 16.53
N ILE A 281 4.59 11.36 15.47
CA ILE A 281 3.61 12.46 15.44
C ILE A 281 2.19 11.93 15.67
N ASN A 282 1.84 10.78 15.04
CA ASN A 282 0.49 10.20 15.19
C ASN A 282 0.23 9.60 16.59
N ALA A 283 1.26 9.37 17.39
CA ALA A 283 1.16 8.91 18.78
C ALA A 283 0.97 10.05 19.78
N LEU A 284 1.27 11.29 19.39
CA LEU A 284 1.13 12.47 20.24
C LEU A 284 -0.34 12.82 20.49
N SER A 285 -0.62 13.43 21.63
CA SER A 285 -1.86 14.16 21.83
C SER A 285 -1.89 15.42 20.94
N VAL A 286 -3.09 16.00 20.75
CA VAL A 286 -3.22 17.21 19.92
C VAL A 286 -2.36 18.37 20.48
N VAL A 287 -2.27 18.50 21.80
CA VAL A 287 -1.46 19.54 22.45
C VAL A 287 0.02 19.35 22.15
N GLU A 288 0.54 18.16 22.38
CA GLU A 288 1.95 17.83 22.08
C GLU A 288 2.28 17.97 20.59
N ALA A 289 1.34 17.61 19.70
CA ALA A 289 1.53 17.76 18.27
C ALA A 289 1.63 19.23 17.82
N ILE A 290 0.93 20.14 18.48
CA ILE A 290 1.05 21.59 18.21
C ILE A 290 2.45 22.08 18.58
N ASP A 291 3.00 21.64 19.69
CA ASP A 291 4.34 22.05 20.14
C ASP A 291 5.46 21.54 19.22
N VAL A 292 5.24 20.38 18.60
CA VAL A 292 6.23 19.76 17.66
C VAL A 292 6.12 20.32 16.23
N LEU A 293 4.91 20.67 15.79
CA LEU A 293 4.64 21.10 14.40
C LEU A 293 4.52 22.63 14.25
N GLY A 294 4.36 23.36 15.34
CA GLY A 294 4.28 24.84 15.37
C GLY A 294 5.64 25.46 15.47
#